data_b0e6262e87761676c3f71c39299aa87f
#
_entry.id   b0e6262e87761676c3f71c39299aa87f
#
_cell.length_a   1.000
_cell.length_b   1.000
_cell.length_c   1.000
_cell.angle_alpha   90.00
_cell.angle_beta   90.00
_cell.angle_gamma   90.00
#
_symmetry.space_group_name_H-M   'P 1'
#
loop_
_entity.id
_entity.type
_entity.pdbx_description
1 polymer ?
#
loop_
_entity_poly.entity_id
_entity_poly.type
_entity_poly.pdbx_seq_one_letter_code
_entity_poly.pdbx_strand_id
1 'polypeptide(L)'
;DNGNPGGPERGGSAANDVTGAFDWKREKGTTVKALLNKHPYTDALIADLKSFTEKTGIKVEYDVFPEDNYFDKLTVDLSSGRASYDVFMLGAYMVWQYGPPGWLEDLGPWMRNSSATGAEWDRDDFYPNLLGADQWSLKAGAPLGRGGQYALPWGWETNVVAYNTEVFGRLGLKPAESFDELRELAGAIRKRAPGAGFDGMYGIAVRGSRSWATIHPGFMTMYARNGLHDFTVENGKLTPAMNTPKAIAFTEDWARMVRQGGPPSWTSYTWYQCSGDLGAKKAGMLFDADTAAYFQAVKGASPASGRIAFHPGPKGPDGSLATNMWIWSLGMNARSGRKSAAWLFLQWATGKEHLRKGAVTHNHIDPVRRSVSQDGAYKDKMRHLPGFLETFETVVGQTKIQFTPQAQFFDATTSWAAALQEIYGGSNARSVLNGLADDLRSRVS
;
A
#
# COMPACT_ATOMS: atom_id res chain seq x y z
N ASP A 1 0.36 -35.01 -40.22
CA ASP A 1 0.44 -35.44 -38.82
C ASP A 1 1.45 -34.61 -38.07
N ASN A 2 1.01 -33.48 -37.56
CA ASN A 2 1.78 -32.69 -36.62
C ASN A 2 0.97 -32.56 -35.34
N GLY A 3 1.24 -33.47 -34.41
CA GLY A 3 0.71 -33.44 -33.09
C GLY A 3 1.23 -32.22 -32.34
N ASN A 4 0.32 -31.30 -32.03
CA ASN A 4 0.53 -30.21 -31.10
C ASN A 4 0.47 -30.79 -29.69
N PRO A 5 1.51 -30.70 -28.86
CA PRO A 5 1.41 -31.14 -27.47
C PRO A 5 0.49 -30.16 -26.72
N GLY A 6 -0.66 -30.65 -26.30
CA GLY A 6 -1.66 -29.93 -25.55
C GLY A 6 -1.04 -29.29 -24.32
N GLY A 7 -1.15 -27.96 -24.21
CA GLY A 7 -0.97 -27.25 -22.97
C GLY A 7 -1.99 -27.77 -21.93
N PRO A 8 -1.73 -27.64 -20.64
CA PRO A 8 -2.63 -28.15 -19.61
C PRO A 8 -4.01 -27.53 -19.82
N GLU A 9 -5.01 -28.39 -19.99
CA GLU A 9 -6.41 -27.98 -19.96
C GLU A 9 -6.61 -27.15 -18.70
N ARG A 10 -7.03 -25.90 -18.88
CA ARG A 10 -7.43 -25.05 -17.76
C ARG A 10 -8.71 -25.69 -17.22
N GLY A 11 -8.56 -26.53 -16.20
CA GLY A 11 -9.69 -27.01 -15.42
C GLY A 11 -10.52 -25.82 -14.99
N GLY A 12 -11.84 -25.92 -15.07
CA GLY A 12 -12.74 -24.87 -14.63
C GLY A 12 -12.45 -24.46 -13.19
N SER A 13 -12.75 -23.21 -12.82
CA SER A 13 -12.58 -22.72 -11.44
C SER A 13 -13.40 -23.58 -10.47
N ALA A 14 -12.83 -23.87 -9.29
CA ALA A 14 -13.56 -24.53 -8.20
C ALA A 14 -14.81 -23.75 -7.75
N ALA A 15 -14.89 -22.45 -8.06
CA ALA A 15 -16.09 -21.65 -7.84
C ALA A 15 -17.32 -22.24 -8.55
N ASN A 16 -17.13 -22.86 -9.70
CA ASN A 16 -18.23 -23.46 -10.48
C ASN A 16 -18.88 -24.66 -9.80
N ASP A 17 -18.23 -25.25 -8.80
CA ASP A 17 -18.78 -26.37 -8.01
C ASP A 17 -19.76 -25.90 -6.94
N VAL A 18 -19.81 -24.60 -6.66
CA VAL A 18 -20.77 -24.03 -5.70
C VAL A 18 -22.06 -23.71 -6.42
N THR A 19 -23.13 -24.37 -6.01
CA THR A 19 -24.46 -24.26 -6.63
C THR A 19 -25.53 -24.01 -5.59
N GLY A 20 -26.73 -23.63 -6.02
CA GLY A 20 -27.87 -23.37 -5.16
C GLY A 20 -27.90 -21.96 -4.59
N ALA A 21 -28.78 -21.71 -3.64
CA ALA A 21 -28.86 -20.43 -2.95
C ALA A 21 -27.61 -20.19 -2.11
N PHE A 22 -27.19 -18.91 -1.99
CA PHE A 22 -26.07 -18.55 -1.12
C PHE A 22 -26.38 -18.93 0.33
N ASP A 23 -25.42 -19.60 0.99
CA ASP A 23 -25.51 -20.02 2.38
C ASP A 23 -24.17 -19.82 3.08
N TRP A 24 -24.14 -18.98 4.09
CA TRP A 24 -22.96 -18.77 4.91
C TRP A 24 -22.47 -20.05 5.61
N LYS A 25 -23.36 -21.01 5.84
CA LYS A 25 -23.06 -22.26 6.55
C LYS A 25 -22.74 -23.45 5.63
N ARG A 26 -22.58 -23.20 4.32
CA ARG A 26 -22.32 -24.28 3.34
C ARG A 26 -21.08 -25.13 3.65
N GLU A 27 -20.12 -24.56 4.38
CA GLU A 27 -18.86 -25.23 4.75
C GLU A 27 -18.70 -25.41 6.27
N LYS A 28 -19.82 -25.47 6.99
CA LYS A 28 -19.85 -25.67 8.43
C LYS A 28 -18.99 -26.87 8.85
N GLY A 29 -18.12 -26.67 9.83
CA GLY A 29 -17.22 -27.69 10.36
C GLY A 29 -15.84 -27.72 9.72
N THR A 30 -15.61 -26.92 8.67
CA THR A 30 -14.29 -26.77 8.04
C THR A 30 -13.39 -25.85 8.87
N THR A 31 -12.08 -26.06 8.79
CA THR A 31 -11.07 -25.16 9.35
C THR A 31 -10.32 -24.47 8.19
N VAL A 32 -10.24 -23.15 8.23
CA VAL A 32 -9.45 -22.33 7.31
C VAL A 32 -8.17 -21.90 8.02
N LYS A 33 -7.05 -22.01 7.33
CA LYS A 33 -5.74 -21.59 7.84
C LYS A 33 -5.30 -20.30 7.18
N ALA A 34 -4.97 -19.28 8.01
CA ALA A 34 -4.61 -17.95 7.60
C ALA A 34 -3.18 -17.60 8.00
N LEU A 35 -2.44 -16.96 7.11
CA LEU A 35 -1.13 -16.37 7.40
C LEU A 35 -1.28 -14.84 7.40
N LEU A 36 -0.96 -14.21 8.52
CA LEU A 36 -1.23 -12.80 8.75
C LEU A 36 0.05 -12.05 9.14
N ASN A 37 0.18 -10.85 8.65
CA ASN A 37 1.23 -9.92 9.05
C ASN A 37 0.80 -9.19 10.33
N LYS A 38 1.72 -8.95 11.25
CA LYS A 38 1.45 -8.13 12.43
C LYS A 38 1.09 -6.70 11.98
N HIS A 39 -0.13 -6.30 12.23
CA HIS A 39 -0.67 -5.01 11.79
C HIS A 39 -1.95 -4.70 12.57
N PRO A 40 -2.33 -3.43 12.79
CA PRO A 40 -3.61 -3.08 13.41
C PRO A 40 -4.83 -3.69 12.70
N TYR A 41 -4.79 -3.87 11.40
CA TYR A 41 -5.86 -4.54 10.65
C TYR A 41 -5.98 -6.01 11.04
N THR A 42 -4.86 -6.68 11.24
CA THR A 42 -4.80 -8.06 11.76
C THR A 42 -5.39 -8.15 13.17
N ASP A 43 -5.05 -7.20 14.02
CA ASP A 43 -5.59 -7.15 15.39
C ASP A 43 -7.12 -7.00 15.38
N ALA A 44 -7.65 -6.15 14.51
CA ALA A 44 -9.09 -5.97 14.33
C ALA A 44 -9.77 -7.24 13.80
N LEU A 45 -9.14 -7.94 12.85
CA LEU A 45 -9.64 -9.20 12.31
C LEU A 45 -9.71 -10.28 13.40
N ILE A 46 -8.64 -10.45 14.14
CA ILE A 46 -8.54 -11.46 15.21
C ILE A 46 -9.59 -11.19 16.28
N ALA A 47 -9.78 -9.91 16.66
CA ALA A 47 -10.80 -9.53 17.65
C ALA A 47 -12.22 -9.87 17.21
N ASP A 48 -12.48 -10.01 15.91
CA ASP A 48 -13.81 -10.25 15.34
C ASP A 48 -14.00 -11.67 14.78
N LEU A 49 -12.99 -12.54 14.85
CA LEU A 49 -13.07 -13.91 14.30
C LEU A 49 -14.22 -14.73 14.90
N LYS A 50 -14.58 -14.49 16.15
CA LYS A 50 -15.71 -15.16 16.77
C LYS A 50 -17.01 -14.92 16.00
N SER A 51 -17.23 -13.71 15.52
CA SER A 51 -18.39 -13.35 14.69
C SER A 51 -18.43 -14.17 13.39
N PHE A 52 -17.29 -14.38 12.76
CA PHE A 52 -17.18 -15.22 11.56
C PHE A 52 -17.53 -16.68 11.87
N THR A 53 -16.97 -17.24 12.92
CA THR A 53 -17.23 -18.64 13.32
C THR A 53 -18.69 -18.86 13.71
N GLU A 54 -19.30 -17.92 14.41
CA GLU A 54 -20.74 -17.99 14.74
C GLU A 54 -21.62 -17.93 13.49
N LYS A 55 -21.25 -17.11 12.51
CA LYS A 55 -22.00 -16.94 11.26
C LYS A 55 -21.89 -18.17 10.35
N THR A 56 -20.74 -18.80 10.28
CA THR A 56 -20.44 -19.81 9.27
C THR A 56 -20.24 -21.23 9.80
N GLY A 57 -19.93 -21.39 11.07
CA GLY A 57 -19.48 -22.66 11.63
C GLY A 57 -18.07 -23.08 11.20
N ILE A 58 -17.30 -22.16 10.57
CA ILE A 58 -15.91 -22.39 10.14
C ILE A 58 -14.98 -21.91 11.23
N LYS A 59 -13.99 -22.73 11.58
CA LYS A 59 -12.88 -22.32 12.45
C LYS A 59 -11.79 -21.66 11.63
N VAL A 60 -11.13 -20.68 12.21
CA VAL A 60 -9.94 -20.05 11.63
C VAL A 60 -8.74 -20.30 12.53
N GLU A 61 -7.76 -21.00 12.02
CA GLU A 61 -6.43 -21.11 12.61
C GLU A 61 -5.52 -20.12 11.90
N TYR A 62 -4.68 -19.41 12.64
CA TYR A 62 -3.85 -18.38 12.05
C TYR A 62 -2.46 -18.33 12.70
N ASP A 63 -1.49 -17.90 11.90
CA ASP A 63 -0.15 -17.54 12.36
C ASP A 63 0.07 -16.07 12.01
N VAL A 64 0.70 -15.33 12.93
CA VAL A 64 1.04 -13.92 12.78
C VAL A 64 2.55 -13.76 12.84
N PHE A 65 3.13 -13.10 11.83
CA PHE A 65 4.55 -12.80 11.78
C PHE A 65 4.79 -11.29 11.68
N PRO A 66 5.91 -10.79 12.26
CA PRO A 66 6.35 -9.41 12.05
C PRO A 66 6.64 -9.15 10.58
N GLU A 67 6.51 -7.90 10.14
CA GLU A 67 6.72 -7.50 8.75
C GLU A 67 8.12 -7.88 8.23
N ASP A 68 9.15 -7.82 9.08
CA ASP A 68 10.54 -8.11 8.71
C ASP A 68 10.73 -9.51 8.10
N ASN A 69 9.92 -10.48 8.49
CA ASN A 69 10.02 -11.86 7.99
C ASN A 69 8.72 -12.40 7.39
N TYR A 70 7.65 -11.62 7.38
CA TYR A 70 6.35 -12.07 6.87
C TYR A 70 6.38 -12.45 5.39
N PHE A 71 6.91 -11.59 4.55
CA PHE A 71 6.89 -11.82 3.10
C PHE A 71 7.82 -12.95 2.68
N ASP A 72 8.94 -13.12 3.38
CA ASP A 72 9.82 -14.27 3.16
C ASP A 72 9.09 -15.58 3.52
N LYS A 73 8.37 -15.58 4.63
CA LYS A 73 7.56 -16.73 5.06
C LYS A 73 6.48 -17.06 4.03
N LEU A 74 5.75 -16.06 3.56
CA LEU A 74 4.70 -16.23 2.56
C LEU A 74 5.28 -16.75 1.24
N THR A 75 6.37 -16.16 0.77
CA THR A 75 7.03 -16.58 -0.48
C THR A 75 7.50 -18.03 -0.40
N VAL A 76 8.13 -18.42 0.68
CA VAL A 76 8.58 -19.82 0.92
C VAL A 76 7.38 -20.77 0.90
N ASP A 77 6.31 -20.43 1.61
CA ASP A 77 5.12 -21.28 1.68
C ASP A 77 4.49 -21.48 0.29
N LEU A 78 4.26 -20.38 -0.44
CA LEU A 78 3.64 -20.43 -1.78
C LEU A 78 4.53 -21.16 -2.79
N SER A 79 5.84 -20.91 -2.78
CA SER A 79 6.77 -21.53 -3.71
C SER A 79 6.99 -23.01 -3.44
N SER A 80 6.80 -23.47 -2.19
CA SER A 80 6.95 -24.88 -1.81
C SER A 80 5.88 -25.80 -2.44
N GLY A 81 4.78 -25.22 -2.88
CA GLY A 81 3.64 -25.97 -3.41
C GLY A 81 2.80 -26.67 -2.33
N ARG A 82 3.11 -26.47 -1.08
CA ARG A 82 2.30 -26.93 0.05
C ARG A 82 1.21 -25.93 0.31
N ALA A 83 -0.02 -26.37 0.45
CA ALA A 83 -1.13 -25.51 0.84
C ALA A 83 -1.22 -25.45 2.38
N SER A 84 -0.15 -24.99 3.04
CA SER A 84 -0.12 -24.84 4.49
C SER A 84 -1.08 -23.79 4.98
N TYR A 85 -1.33 -22.78 4.15
CA TYR A 85 -2.31 -21.72 4.40
C TYR A 85 -3.27 -21.61 3.23
N ASP A 86 -4.56 -21.45 3.53
CA ASP A 86 -5.60 -21.28 2.54
C ASP A 86 -5.73 -19.82 2.09
N VAL A 87 -5.55 -18.92 3.04
CA VAL A 87 -5.68 -17.46 2.84
C VAL A 87 -4.51 -16.74 3.51
N PHE A 88 -4.20 -15.55 3.02
CA PHE A 88 -3.07 -14.77 3.54
C PHE A 88 -3.20 -13.30 3.20
N MET A 89 -2.50 -12.47 3.99
CA MET A 89 -2.28 -11.07 3.66
C MET A 89 -1.18 -10.94 2.61
N LEU A 90 -1.39 -10.04 1.65
CA LEU A 90 -0.35 -9.63 0.70
C LEU A 90 -0.60 -8.19 0.28
N GLY A 91 0.44 -7.55 -0.22
CA GLY A 91 0.31 -6.27 -0.91
C GLY A 91 0.03 -6.49 -2.40
N ALA A 92 -0.60 -5.52 -3.06
CA ALA A 92 -0.90 -5.62 -4.48
C ALA A 92 0.37 -5.82 -5.33
N TYR A 93 1.51 -5.25 -4.92
CA TYR A 93 2.78 -5.45 -5.63
C TYR A 93 3.24 -6.91 -5.65
N MET A 94 2.87 -7.71 -4.63
CA MET A 94 3.19 -9.14 -4.57
C MET A 94 2.41 -9.96 -5.60
N VAL A 95 1.26 -9.48 -6.05
CA VAL A 95 0.50 -10.12 -7.14
C VAL A 95 1.36 -10.25 -8.40
N TRP A 96 2.23 -9.30 -8.65
CA TRP A 96 3.11 -9.30 -9.84
C TRP A 96 4.17 -10.39 -9.79
N GLN A 97 4.58 -10.78 -8.58
CA GLN A 97 5.53 -11.88 -8.37
C GLN A 97 4.82 -13.22 -8.21
N TYR A 98 3.70 -13.28 -7.50
CA TYR A 98 3.02 -14.52 -7.14
C TYR A 98 2.00 -14.99 -8.19
N GLY A 99 1.48 -14.07 -8.98
CA GLY A 99 0.46 -14.36 -10.00
C GLY A 99 0.99 -15.21 -11.16
N PRO A 100 2.06 -14.78 -11.87
CA PRO A 100 2.57 -15.50 -13.03
C PRO A 100 2.91 -16.98 -12.78
N PRO A 101 3.55 -17.37 -11.66
CA PRO A 101 3.77 -18.79 -11.38
C PRO A 101 2.52 -19.58 -11.00
N GLY A 102 1.35 -18.93 -10.89
CA GLY A 102 0.09 -19.60 -10.61
C GLY A 102 -0.16 -19.91 -9.13
N TRP A 103 0.45 -19.17 -8.23
CA TRP A 103 0.29 -19.39 -6.78
C TRP A 103 -0.99 -18.82 -6.20
N LEU A 104 -1.60 -17.86 -6.90
CA LEU A 104 -2.80 -17.18 -6.43
C LEU A 104 -4.04 -17.68 -7.18
N GLU A 105 -5.11 -17.92 -6.45
CA GLU A 105 -6.42 -18.20 -7.05
C GLU A 105 -6.99 -16.93 -7.69
N ASP A 106 -7.52 -17.05 -8.91
CA ASP A 106 -8.33 -16.00 -9.50
C ASP A 106 -9.70 -15.97 -8.80
N LEU A 107 -9.96 -14.88 -8.10
CA LEU A 107 -11.18 -14.70 -7.32
C LEU A 107 -12.37 -14.23 -8.16
N GLY A 108 -12.14 -13.85 -9.40
CA GLY A 108 -13.20 -13.37 -10.30
C GLY A 108 -14.38 -14.33 -10.42
N PRO A 109 -14.17 -15.63 -10.69
CA PRO A 109 -15.25 -16.61 -10.74
C PRO A 109 -16.05 -16.72 -9.43
N TRP A 110 -15.37 -16.62 -8.28
CA TRP A 110 -16.02 -16.62 -6.96
C TRP A 110 -16.92 -15.41 -6.77
N MET A 111 -16.42 -14.23 -7.16
CA MET A 111 -17.16 -12.98 -7.04
C MET A 111 -18.42 -12.95 -7.91
N ARG A 112 -18.34 -13.55 -9.11
CA ARG A 112 -19.44 -13.55 -10.07
C ARG A 112 -20.48 -14.63 -9.82
N ASN A 113 -20.17 -15.65 -9.04
CA ASN A 113 -21.09 -16.75 -8.75
C ASN A 113 -22.03 -16.38 -7.61
N SER A 114 -23.31 -16.15 -7.91
CA SER A 114 -24.31 -15.77 -6.92
C SER A 114 -24.62 -16.87 -5.88
N SER A 115 -24.24 -18.11 -6.15
CA SER A 115 -24.30 -19.20 -5.18
C SER A 115 -23.12 -19.14 -4.19
N ALA A 116 -21.98 -18.61 -4.61
CA ALA A 116 -20.78 -18.47 -3.78
C ALA A 116 -20.74 -17.17 -3.00
N THR A 117 -21.31 -16.10 -3.53
CA THR A 117 -21.24 -14.74 -2.99
C THR A 117 -22.63 -14.18 -2.75
N GLY A 118 -22.90 -13.80 -1.51
CA GLY A 118 -24.16 -13.15 -1.13
C GLY A 118 -24.26 -11.75 -1.74
N ALA A 119 -25.50 -11.35 -2.09
CA ALA A 119 -25.75 -10.02 -2.69
C ALA A 119 -25.30 -8.85 -1.80
N GLU A 120 -25.31 -9.03 -0.47
CA GLU A 120 -24.92 -8.02 0.49
C GLU A 120 -23.41 -7.69 0.45
N TRP A 121 -22.59 -8.59 -0.13
CA TRP A 121 -21.16 -8.31 -0.29
C TRP A 121 -20.96 -7.07 -1.16
N ASP A 122 -21.78 -6.90 -2.20
CA ASP A 122 -21.87 -5.66 -2.96
C ASP A 122 -20.50 -5.20 -3.50
N ARG A 123 -20.08 -5.83 -4.58
CA ARG A 123 -18.82 -5.48 -5.26
C ARG A 123 -18.70 -3.98 -5.57
N ASP A 124 -19.80 -3.34 -5.95
CA ASP A 124 -19.80 -1.94 -6.40
C ASP A 124 -19.59 -0.95 -5.24
N ASP A 125 -19.66 -1.41 -4.00
CA ASP A 125 -19.33 -0.61 -2.82
C ASP A 125 -17.82 -0.37 -2.65
N PHE A 126 -16.98 -1.19 -3.25
CA PHE A 126 -15.54 -0.93 -3.28
C PHE A 126 -15.24 0.29 -4.15
N TYR A 127 -14.21 1.04 -3.76
CA TYR A 127 -13.61 2.03 -4.66
C TYR A 127 -13.01 1.30 -5.86
N PRO A 128 -13.38 1.65 -7.11
CA PRO A 128 -12.91 0.93 -8.29
C PRO A 128 -11.39 0.88 -8.45
N ASN A 129 -10.72 1.96 -8.10
CA ASN A 129 -9.26 2.04 -8.14
C ASN A 129 -8.58 1.09 -7.13
N LEU A 130 -9.24 0.83 -6.00
CA LEU A 130 -8.73 -0.10 -4.98
C LEU A 130 -8.99 -1.55 -5.37
N LEU A 131 -10.21 -1.87 -5.80
CA LEU A 131 -10.51 -3.20 -6.31
C LEU A 131 -9.64 -3.54 -7.52
N GLY A 132 -9.48 -2.58 -8.42
CA GLY A 132 -8.64 -2.72 -9.62
C GLY A 132 -7.16 -2.86 -9.35
N ALA A 133 -6.66 -2.44 -8.19
CA ALA A 133 -5.26 -2.60 -7.82
C ALA A 133 -4.82 -4.08 -7.78
N ASP A 134 -5.75 -5.00 -7.50
CA ASP A 134 -5.51 -6.44 -7.45
C ASP A 134 -5.99 -7.16 -8.73
N GLN A 135 -6.38 -6.42 -9.76
CA GLN A 135 -6.76 -6.96 -11.08
C GLN A 135 -5.62 -6.81 -12.08
N TRP A 136 -5.22 -7.92 -12.67
CA TRP A 136 -4.12 -7.92 -13.62
C TRP A 136 -4.20 -9.10 -14.57
N SER A 137 -3.66 -8.94 -15.79
CA SER A 137 -3.63 -9.99 -16.81
C SER A 137 -2.43 -10.93 -16.70
N LEU A 138 -1.60 -10.81 -15.67
CA LEU A 138 -0.35 -11.56 -15.46
C LEU A 138 0.74 -11.27 -16.49
N LYS A 139 0.58 -10.24 -17.31
CA LYS A 139 1.54 -9.85 -18.34
C LYS A 139 2.30 -8.60 -17.92
N ALA A 140 3.63 -8.66 -17.92
CA ALA A 140 4.49 -7.53 -17.59
C ALA A 140 4.13 -6.28 -18.42
N GLY A 141 3.99 -5.14 -17.75
CA GLY A 141 3.63 -3.88 -18.36
C GLY A 141 2.14 -3.70 -18.65
N ALA A 142 1.33 -4.73 -18.52
CA ALA A 142 -0.11 -4.61 -18.71
C ALA A 142 -0.73 -3.76 -17.59
N PRO A 143 -1.73 -2.91 -17.92
CA PRO A 143 -2.35 -2.04 -16.93
C PRO A 143 -3.14 -2.83 -15.88
N LEU A 144 -3.19 -2.29 -14.67
CA LEU A 144 -4.07 -2.77 -13.61
C LEU A 144 -5.54 -2.43 -13.92
N GLY A 145 -6.45 -3.10 -13.23
CA GLY A 145 -7.89 -2.91 -13.42
C GLY A 145 -8.51 -3.78 -14.51
N ARG A 146 -7.74 -4.69 -15.08
CA ARG A 146 -8.17 -5.64 -16.11
C ARG A 146 -7.55 -7.01 -15.90
N GLY A 147 -8.26 -8.06 -16.26
CA GLY A 147 -7.80 -9.44 -16.08
C GLY A 147 -8.38 -10.08 -14.84
N GLY A 148 -7.68 -11.10 -14.30
CA GLY A 148 -8.13 -11.81 -13.11
C GLY A 148 -8.05 -10.97 -11.84
N GLN A 149 -8.82 -11.36 -10.84
CA GLN A 149 -8.82 -10.75 -9.51
C GLN A 149 -7.98 -11.63 -8.56
N TYR A 150 -6.72 -11.28 -8.33
CA TYR A 150 -5.78 -12.15 -7.60
C TYR A 150 -5.69 -11.90 -6.12
N ALA A 151 -6.36 -10.86 -5.64
CA ALA A 151 -6.57 -10.59 -4.22
C ALA A 151 -7.76 -9.65 -4.06
N LEU A 152 -8.23 -9.47 -2.83
CA LEU A 152 -9.26 -8.49 -2.51
C LEU A 152 -8.67 -7.38 -1.63
N PRO A 153 -8.95 -6.11 -1.94
CA PRO A 153 -8.52 -5.02 -1.07
C PRO A 153 -9.19 -5.15 0.29
N TRP A 154 -8.40 -4.94 1.33
CA TRP A 154 -8.83 -5.09 2.71
C TRP A 154 -8.63 -3.83 3.53
N GLY A 155 -7.48 -3.20 3.38
CA GLY A 155 -7.16 -1.90 3.92
C GLY A 155 -6.06 -1.27 3.08
N TRP A 156 -5.99 0.05 3.01
CA TRP A 156 -5.03 0.71 2.15
C TRP A 156 -4.41 1.92 2.84
N GLU A 157 -3.37 2.44 2.24
CA GLU A 157 -2.61 3.56 2.75
C GLU A 157 -2.34 4.51 1.59
N THR A 158 -2.83 5.73 1.71
CA THR A 158 -2.51 6.79 0.75
C THR A 158 -1.29 7.57 1.25
N ASN A 159 -0.47 8.07 0.35
CA ASN A 159 0.74 8.79 0.72
C ASN A 159 0.49 10.29 0.66
N VAL A 160 0.49 10.91 1.81
CA VAL A 160 0.14 12.33 2.00
C VAL A 160 1.12 12.97 2.98
N VAL A 161 0.98 14.26 3.17
CA VAL A 161 1.76 15.01 4.17
C VAL A 161 0.99 15.08 5.47
N ALA A 162 1.67 14.78 6.57
CA ALA A 162 1.22 15.11 7.90
C ALA A 162 2.22 16.09 8.53
N TYR A 163 1.75 16.99 9.35
CA TYR A 163 2.62 18.01 9.92
C TYR A 163 2.27 18.35 11.36
N ASN A 164 3.26 18.82 12.09
CA ASN A 164 3.12 19.28 13.47
C ASN A 164 2.53 20.69 13.47
N THR A 165 1.30 20.82 13.96
CA THR A 165 0.58 22.10 13.96
C THR A 165 1.19 23.11 14.94
N GLU A 166 1.87 22.65 15.97
CA GLU A 166 2.50 23.52 16.96
C GLU A 166 3.70 24.27 16.38
N VAL A 167 4.60 23.58 15.70
CA VAL A 167 5.75 24.23 15.04
C VAL A 167 5.30 25.12 13.90
N PHE A 168 4.31 24.67 13.11
CA PHE A 168 3.75 25.50 12.04
C PHE A 168 3.14 26.78 12.57
N GLY A 169 2.38 26.69 13.66
CA GLY A 169 1.80 27.87 14.30
C GLY A 169 2.84 28.85 14.83
N ARG A 170 3.86 28.35 15.56
CA ARG A 170 4.92 29.20 16.13
C ARG A 170 5.77 29.88 15.08
N LEU A 171 6.03 29.22 13.97
CA LEU A 171 6.87 29.79 12.91
C LEU A 171 6.06 30.50 11.82
N GLY A 172 4.74 30.54 11.93
CA GLY A 172 3.88 31.17 10.93
C GLY A 172 3.89 30.46 9.57
N LEU A 173 4.01 29.12 9.56
CA LEU A 173 4.14 28.31 8.37
C LEU A 173 2.78 27.77 7.92
N LYS A 174 2.69 27.45 6.63
CA LYS A 174 1.53 26.79 5.99
C LYS A 174 2.02 25.58 5.21
N PRO A 175 1.16 24.56 5.01
CA PRO A 175 1.47 23.44 4.13
C PRO A 175 1.87 23.92 2.73
N ALA A 176 2.84 23.24 2.13
CA ALA A 176 3.35 23.56 0.80
C ALA A 176 2.35 23.17 -0.30
N GLU A 177 2.19 24.02 -1.31
CA GLU A 177 1.33 23.79 -2.46
C GLU A 177 2.10 23.36 -3.71
N SER A 178 3.43 23.51 -3.71
CA SER A 178 4.33 23.06 -4.78
C SER A 178 5.50 22.29 -4.21
N PHE A 179 6.17 21.51 -5.07
CA PHE A 179 7.38 20.80 -4.66
C PHE A 179 8.50 21.75 -4.22
N ASP A 180 8.67 22.88 -4.93
CA ASP A 180 9.64 23.90 -4.54
C ASP A 180 9.35 24.45 -3.14
N GLU A 181 8.09 24.78 -2.85
CA GLU A 181 7.68 25.23 -1.51
C GLU A 181 7.92 24.15 -0.44
N LEU A 182 7.70 22.86 -0.76
CA LEU A 182 7.96 21.78 0.19
C LEU A 182 9.44 21.72 0.57
N ARG A 183 10.33 21.85 -0.42
CA ARG A 183 11.77 21.85 -0.17
C ARG A 183 12.20 23.04 0.70
N GLU A 184 11.71 24.22 0.36
CA GLU A 184 11.97 25.44 1.15
C GLU A 184 11.44 25.30 2.59
N LEU A 185 10.23 24.78 2.73
CA LEU A 185 9.59 24.56 4.01
C LEU A 185 10.36 23.58 4.89
N ALA A 186 10.80 22.46 4.33
CA ALA A 186 11.61 21.47 5.06
C ALA A 186 12.92 22.07 5.58
N GLY A 187 13.62 22.84 4.75
CA GLY A 187 14.84 23.53 5.13
C GLY A 187 14.60 24.61 6.18
N ALA A 188 13.53 25.39 6.06
CA ALA A 188 13.16 26.44 7.01
C ALA A 188 12.85 25.87 8.40
N ILE A 189 12.12 24.76 8.46
CA ILE A 189 11.81 24.11 9.74
C ILE A 189 13.09 23.64 10.42
N ARG A 190 13.97 22.94 9.71
CA ARG A 190 15.24 22.47 10.26
C ARG A 190 16.10 23.61 10.81
N LYS A 191 16.10 24.75 10.13
CA LYS A 191 16.88 25.93 10.53
C LYS A 191 16.26 26.67 11.70
N ARG A 192 14.93 26.83 11.73
CA ARG A 192 14.22 27.73 12.65
C ARG A 192 13.58 27.06 13.85
N ALA A 193 13.18 25.78 13.75
CA ALA A 193 12.45 25.10 14.79
C ALA A 193 13.22 24.97 16.10
N PRO A 194 14.54 24.64 16.11
CA PRO A 194 15.29 24.56 17.36
C PRO A 194 15.27 25.88 18.19
N GLY A 195 15.38 27.02 17.51
CA GLY A 195 15.30 28.34 18.18
C GLY A 195 13.91 28.70 18.68
N ALA A 196 12.87 27.96 18.25
CA ALA A 196 11.48 28.14 18.68
C ALA A 196 11.03 27.13 19.73
N GLY A 197 11.98 26.42 20.35
CA GLY A 197 11.71 25.46 21.43
C GLY A 197 11.50 24.02 20.98
N PHE A 198 11.81 23.70 19.73
CA PHE A 198 11.72 22.33 19.17
C PHE A 198 13.15 21.79 18.97
N ASP A 199 13.80 21.43 20.06
CA ASP A 199 15.17 20.94 20.03
C ASP A 199 15.30 19.65 19.20
N GLY A 200 16.29 19.64 18.27
CA GLY A 200 16.57 18.51 17.43
C GLY A 200 15.56 18.26 16.31
N MET A 201 14.56 19.13 16.13
CA MET A 201 13.58 18.99 15.06
C MET A 201 14.20 19.29 13.69
N TYR A 202 13.98 18.38 12.74
CA TYR A 202 14.26 18.57 11.33
C TYR A 202 12.95 18.75 10.54
N GLY A 203 13.05 19.10 9.26
CA GLY A 203 11.88 19.55 8.50
C GLY A 203 10.96 18.44 8.04
N ILE A 204 11.51 17.39 7.41
CA ILE A 204 10.69 16.38 6.77
C ILE A 204 11.27 14.97 6.97
N ALA A 205 10.40 14.06 7.41
CA ALA A 205 10.70 12.64 7.47
C ALA A 205 10.21 11.97 6.19
N VAL A 206 11.12 11.32 5.47
CA VAL A 206 10.87 10.46 4.32
C VAL A 206 11.78 9.24 4.41
N ARG A 207 11.35 8.12 3.87
CA ARG A 207 12.14 6.88 3.94
C ARG A 207 13.40 6.99 3.10
N GLY A 208 14.48 6.35 3.56
CA GLY A 208 15.79 6.43 2.92
C GLY A 208 16.62 5.16 2.97
N SER A 209 16.15 4.10 3.64
CA SER A 209 16.88 2.85 3.71
C SER A 209 17.00 2.16 2.34
N ARG A 210 18.00 1.29 2.20
CA ARG A 210 18.17 0.47 1.00
C ARG A 210 17.16 -0.67 1.00
N SER A 211 15.93 -0.33 0.63
CA SER A 211 14.78 -1.24 0.65
C SER A 211 13.80 -0.84 -0.45
N TRP A 212 13.10 -1.83 -1.00
CA TRP A 212 11.99 -1.58 -1.92
C TRP A 212 10.96 -0.61 -1.31
N ALA A 213 10.76 -0.70 -0.01
CA ALA A 213 9.77 0.12 0.71
C ALA A 213 10.12 1.62 0.77
N THR A 214 11.30 2.02 0.36
CA THR A 214 11.71 3.43 0.35
C THR A 214 11.07 4.22 -0.79
N ILE A 215 10.82 3.59 -1.94
CA ILE A 215 10.38 4.29 -3.15
C ILE A 215 8.89 4.59 -3.15
N HIS A 216 8.05 3.65 -2.71
CA HIS A 216 6.61 3.74 -2.91
C HIS A 216 5.88 4.85 -2.13
N PRO A 217 6.36 5.33 -0.95
CA PRO A 217 5.61 6.37 -0.21
C PRO A 217 5.72 7.77 -0.84
N GLY A 218 6.27 8.71 -0.12
CA GLY A 218 6.34 10.11 -0.52
C GLY A 218 7.11 10.35 -1.82
N PHE A 219 8.23 9.63 -2.03
CA PHE A 219 9.03 9.77 -3.25
C PHE A 219 8.19 9.49 -4.51
N MET A 220 7.58 8.32 -4.61
CA MET A 220 6.83 7.95 -5.82
C MET A 220 5.57 8.80 -6.00
N THR A 221 4.95 9.24 -4.92
CA THR A 221 3.81 10.16 -4.98
C THR A 221 4.22 11.48 -5.63
N MET A 222 5.29 12.11 -5.15
CA MET A 222 5.74 13.37 -5.73
C MET A 222 6.31 13.21 -7.15
N TYR A 223 7.01 12.10 -7.38
CA TYR A 223 7.52 11.70 -8.69
C TYR A 223 6.38 11.62 -9.73
N ALA A 224 5.30 10.90 -9.39
CA ALA A 224 4.14 10.76 -10.27
C ALA A 224 3.40 12.09 -10.49
N ARG A 225 3.31 12.95 -9.48
CA ARG A 225 2.71 14.28 -9.62
C ARG A 225 3.47 15.17 -10.58
N ASN A 226 4.75 14.90 -10.79
CA ASN A 226 5.55 15.56 -11.82
C ASN A 226 5.46 14.89 -13.21
N GLY A 227 4.53 13.94 -13.39
CA GLY A 227 4.32 13.26 -14.66
C GLY A 227 5.42 12.26 -15.01
N LEU A 228 6.18 11.81 -14.03
CA LEU A 228 7.29 10.88 -14.20
C LEU A 228 6.86 9.43 -14.01
N HIS A 229 7.56 8.51 -14.69
CA HIS A 229 7.26 7.08 -14.67
C HIS A 229 8.50 6.27 -14.29
N ASP A 230 8.28 5.08 -13.74
CA ASP A 230 9.36 4.11 -13.51
C ASP A 230 9.81 3.46 -14.82
N PHE A 231 8.85 3.01 -15.61
CA PHE A 231 9.07 2.42 -16.94
C PHE A 231 8.07 3.00 -17.93
N THR A 232 8.47 3.04 -19.19
CA THR A 232 7.55 3.13 -20.33
C THR A 232 7.42 1.76 -20.97
N VAL A 233 6.28 1.50 -21.64
CA VAL A 233 6.04 0.26 -22.36
C VAL A 233 6.03 0.57 -23.85
N GLU A 234 7.03 0.05 -24.56
CA GLU A 234 7.17 0.24 -26.00
C GLU A 234 7.23 -1.14 -26.67
N ASN A 235 6.26 -1.41 -27.57
CA ASN A 235 6.15 -2.70 -28.26
C ASN A 235 6.11 -3.91 -27.28
N GLY A 236 5.41 -3.76 -26.15
CA GLY A 236 5.33 -4.78 -25.11
C GLY A 236 6.60 -4.96 -24.28
N LYS A 237 7.61 -4.11 -24.46
CA LYS A 237 8.88 -4.15 -23.73
C LYS A 237 8.94 -3.00 -22.73
N LEU A 238 9.40 -3.30 -21.53
CA LEU A 238 9.61 -2.30 -20.48
C LEU A 238 10.95 -1.58 -20.71
N THR A 239 10.88 -0.24 -20.72
CA THR A 239 12.04 0.63 -20.82
C THR A 239 12.15 1.49 -19.58
N PRO A 240 13.27 1.42 -18.80
CA PRO A 240 13.45 2.26 -17.62
C PRO A 240 13.35 3.75 -17.97
N ALA A 241 12.67 4.53 -17.13
CA ALA A 241 12.41 5.95 -17.36
C ALA A 241 12.90 6.86 -16.23
N MET A 242 13.60 6.31 -15.22
CA MET A 242 14.11 7.11 -14.11
C MET A 242 15.34 7.95 -14.45
N ASN A 243 15.88 7.81 -15.65
CA ASN A 243 17.02 8.58 -16.15
C ASN A 243 16.66 9.58 -17.27
N THR A 244 15.39 9.88 -17.47
CA THR A 244 15.02 11.01 -18.35
C THR A 244 15.52 12.31 -17.74
N PRO A 245 15.76 13.37 -18.55
CA PRO A 245 16.22 14.65 -18.00
C PRO A 245 15.35 15.21 -16.87
N LYS A 246 14.03 15.12 -17.00
CA LYS A 246 13.09 15.56 -15.95
C LYS A 246 13.18 14.69 -14.69
N ALA A 247 13.32 13.37 -14.85
CA ALA A 247 13.46 12.45 -13.72
C ALA A 247 14.78 12.68 -12.97
N ILE A 248 15.87 12.94 -13.69
CA ILE A 248 17.16 13.29 -13.09
C ILE A 248 17.05 14.58 -12.29
N ALA A 249 16.46 15.63 -12.86
CA ALA A 249 16.27 16.91 -12.18
C ALA A 249 15.41 16.76 -10.92
N PHE A 250 14.30 16.02 -11.01
CA PHE A 250 13.46 15.73 -9.84
C PHE A 250 14.25 15.01 -8.75
N THR A 251 15.03 14.01 -9.12
CA THR A 251 15.78 13.20 -8.14
C THR A 251 16.86 14.03 -7.45
N GLU A 252 17.53 14.93 -8.19
CA GLU A 252 18.47 15.89 -7.60
C GLU A 252 17.77 16.80 -6.59
N ASP A 253 16.59 17.30 -6.92
CA ASP A 253 15.81 18.16 -6.04
C ASP A 253 15.33 17.42 -4.79
N TRP A 254 14.91 16.16 -4.94
CA TRP A 254 14.54 15.32 -3.79
C TRP A 254 15.73 15.10 -2.85
N ALA A 255 16.87 14.72 -3.39
CA ALA A 255 18.09 14.52 -2.59
C ALA A 255 18.52 15.80 -1.90
N ARG A 256 18.39 16.95 -2.53
CA ARG A 256 18.68 18.26 -1.95
C ARG A 256 17.73 18.58 -0.81
N MET A 257 16.43 18.32 -0.98
CA MET A 257 15.44 18.47 0.10
C MET A 257 15.83 17.66 1.34
N VAL A 258 16.21 16.41 1.13
CA VAL A 258 16.60 15.52 2.24
C VAL A 258 17.87 16.00 2.92
N ARG A 259 18.88 16.45 2.16
CA ARG A 259 20.12 17.00 2.73
C ARG A 259 19.86 18.27 3.56
N GLN A 260 18.98 19.12 3.10
CA GLN A 260 18.71 20.43 3.74
C GLN A 260 17.66 20.35 4.83
N GLY A 261 16.71 19.44 4.74
CA GLY A 261 15.56 19.39 5.64
C GLY A 261 15.26 18.04 6.26
N GLY A 262 15.98 16.99 5.88
CA GLY A 262 15.75 15.64 6.39
C GLY A 262 16.60 15.29 7.62
N PRO A 263 16.46 14.06 8.12
CA PRO A 263 17.23 13.58 9.26
C PRO A 263 18.69 13.33 8.89
N PRO A 264 19.66 13.55 9.82
CA PRO A 264 21.08 13.32 9.54
C PRO A 264 21.43 11.89 9.12
N SER A 265 20.72 10.90 9.65
CA SER A 265 20.93 9.46 9.34
C SER A 265 19.87 8.91 8.39
N TRP A 266 19.48 9.71 7.41
CA TRP A 266 18.39 9.39 6.48
C TRP A 266 18.52 8.01 5.83
N THR A 267 19.72 7.54 5.50
CA THR A 267 19.94 6.25 4.83
C THR A 267 19.56 5.03 5.68
N SER A 268 19.29 5.21 6.96
CA SER A 268 18.78 4.17 7.86
C SER A 268 17.26 4.24 8.10
N TYR A 269 16.58 5.26 7.54
CA TYR A 269 15.18 5.53 7.86
C TYR A 269 14.23 4.59 7.13
N THR A 270 13.43 3.91 7.92
CA THR A 270 12.27 3.09 7.49
C THR A 270 10.98 3.77 7.95
N TRP A 271 9.85 3.11 7.69
CA TRP A 271 8.55 3.54 8.16
C TRP A 271 8.54 3.84 9.67
N TYR A 272 9.19 2.99 10.47
CA TYR A 272 9.19 3.11 11.94
C TYR A 272 9.85 4.40 12.42
N GLN A 273 11.04 4.73 11.88
CA GLN A 273 11.74 5.95 12.26
C GLN A 273 10.99 7.20 11.81
N CYS A 274 10.45 7.19 10.59
CA CYS A 274 9.67 8.32 10.05
C CYS A 274 8.44 8.59 10.91
N SER A 275 7.64 7.57 11.17
CA SER A 275 6.45 7.66 12.03
C SER A 275 6.80 8.07 13.45
N GLY A 276 7.79 7.41 14.03
CA GLY A 276 8.25 7.69 15.40
C GLY A 276 8.76 9.11 15.59
N ASP A 277 9.49 9.66 14.63
CA ASP A 277 10.02 11.02 14.70
C ASP A 277 8.93 12.09 14.63
N LEU A 278 7.88 11.86 13.82
CA LEU A 278 6.71 12.74 13.84
C LEU A 278 6.07 12.75 15.25
N GLY A 279 5.84 11.58 15.81
CA GLY A 279 5.24 11.42 17.13
C GLY A 279 6.10 12.00 18.25
N ALA A 280 7.40 11.88 18.15
CA ALA A 280 8.36 12.39 19.15
C ALA A 280 8.66 13.89 19.00
N LYS A 281 8.01 14.59 18.07
CA LYS A 281 8.27 16.02 17.75
C LYS A 281 9.71 16.27 17.26
N LYS A 282 10.30 15.28 16.61
CA LYS A 282 11.61 15.39 15.96
C LYS A 282 11.52 15.73 14.48
N ALA A 283 10.38 15.46 13.84
CA ALA A 283 10.10 15.85 12.47
C ALA A 283 8.94 16.85 12.44
N GLY A 284 9.10 17.93 11.69
CA GLY A 284 8.03 18.92 11.50
C GLY A 284 6.96 18.43 10.53
N MET A 285 7.36 17.63 9.54
CA MET A 285 6.50 17.01 8.55
C MET A 285 6.87 15.56 8.33
N LEU A 286 5.88 14.79 7.88
CA LEU A 286 6.04 13.41 7.38
C LEU A 286 5.40 13.34 6.00
N PHE A 287 6.12 12.85 4.99
CA PHE A 287 5.55 12.53 3.69
C PHE A 287 5.60 11.03 3.48
N ASP A 288 4.54 10.36 3.89
CA ASP A 288 4.47 8.90 3.97
C ASP A 288 3.00 8.47 3.99
N ALA A 289 2.75 7.20 4.27
CA ALA A 289 1.42 6.69 4.47
C ALA A 289 0.66 7.49 5.54
N ASP A 290 -0.59 7.80 5.27
CA ASP A 290 -1.48 8.47 6.23
C ASP A 290 -1.62 7.69 7.54
N THR A 291 -1.59 6.36 7.47
CA THR A 291 -1.61 5.48 8.64
C THR A 291 -0.39 5.69 9.55
N ALA A 292 0.78 5.96 8.98
CA ALA A 292 1.99 6.24 9.75
C ALA A 292 1.83 7.47 10.64
N ALA A 293 1.11 8.49 10.17
CA ALA A 293 0.77 9.67 10.96
C ALA A 293 -0.41 9.40 11.90
N TYR A 294 -1.41 8.66 11.43
CA TYR A 294 -2.59 8.34 12.23
C TYR A 294 -2.22 7.66 13.55
N PHE A 295 -1.33 6.68 13.52
CA PHE A 295 -0.93 5.95 14.73
C PHE A 295 -0.19 6.83 15.75
N GLN A 296 0.37 7.96 15.32
CA GLN A 296 0.96 8.96 16.21
C GLN A 296 -0.05 10.03 16.68
N ALA A 297 -1.06 10.28 15.84
CA ALA A 297 -2.05 11.33 16.07
C ALA A 297 -3.16 10.94 17.05
N VAL A 298 -3.45 9.64 17.16
CA VAL A 298 -4.49 9.12 18.06
C VAL A 298 -4.23 9.61 19.49
N LYS A 299 -5.29 9.97 20.19
CA LYS A 299 -5.23 10.50 21.56
C LYS A 299 -4.37 9.62 22.47
N GLY A 300 -3.34 10.22 23.04
CA GLY A 300 -2.42 9.55 23.97
C GLY A 300 -1.38 8.65 23.33
N ALA A 301 -1.33 8.54 21.99
CA ALA A 301 -0.41 7.63 21.30
C ALA A 301 1.04 8.13 21.30
N SER A 302 1.26 9.44 21.29
CA SER A 302 2.59 10.03 21.21
C SER A 302 2.63 11.44 21.84
N PRO A 303 3.83 11.99 22.09
CA PRO A 303 3.98 13.40 22.52
C PRO A 303 3.35 14.42 21.56
N ALA A 304 3.28 14.13 20.26
CA ALA A 304 2.66 15.00 19.26
C ALA A 304 1.15 14.74 19.08
N SER A 305 0.57 13.78 19.79
CA SER A 305 -0.87 13.53 19.75
C SER A 305 -1.67 14.81 20.01
N GLY A 306 -2.69 15.07 19.18
CA GLY A 306 -3.47 16.30 19.20
C GLY A 306 -2.78 17.50 18.52
N ARG A 307 -1.59 17.32 17.99
CA ARG A 307 -0.80 18.37 17.31
C ARG A 307 -0.40 17.96 15.88
N ILE A 308 -1.10 17.01 15.30
CA ILE A 308 -0.84 16.53 13.93
C ILE A 308 -2.05 16.85 13.06
N ALA A 309 -1.79 17.43 11.90
CA ALA A 309 -2.78 17.68 10.86
C ALA A 309 -2.34 17.01 9.55
N PHE A 310 -3.31 16.78 8.69
CA PHE A 310 -3.12 16.11 7.39
C PHE A 310 -3.34 17.08 6.25
N HIS A 311 -2.61 16.88 5.17
CA HIS A 311 -2.67 17.67 3.96
C HIS A 311 -2.37 16.77 2.76
N PRO A 312 -3.01 16.99 1.58
CA PRO A 312 -2.73 16.17 0.39
C PRO A 312 -1.28 16.16 -0.08
N GLY A 313 -0.49 17.12 0.37
CA GLY A 313 0.85 17.38 -0.15
C GLY A 313 0.81 18.28 -1.38
N PRO A 314 1.99 18.67 -1.89
CA PRO A 314 2.09 19.58 -3.02
C PRO A 314 1.51 19.00 -4.30
N LYS A 315 0.84 19.81 -5.08
CA LYS A 315 0.43 19.46 -6.45
C LYS A 315 1.64 19.43 -7.37
N GLY A 316 1.55 18.64 -8.43
CA GLY A 316 2.48 18.72 -9.53
C GLY A 316 2.33 20.02 -10.34
N PRO A 317 3.24 20.29 -11.28
CA PRO A 317 3.19 21.52 -12.10
C PRO A 317 1.88 21.71 -12.87
N ASP A 318 1.23 20.60 -13.25
CA ASP A 318 -0.06 20.62 -13.97
C ASP A 318 -1.27 20.54 -13.04
N GLY A 319 -1.08 20.75 -11.75
CA GLY A 319 -2.13 20.61 -10.75
C GLY A 319 -2.43 19.17 -10.34
N SER A 320 -1.62 18.21 -10.78
CA SER A 320 -1.81 16.79 -10.47
C SER A 320 -1.71 16.50 -8.98
N LEU A 321 -2.68 15.74 -8.48
CA LEU A 321 -2.67 15.10 -7.16
C LEU A 321 -2.57 13.58 -7.27
N ALA A 322 -1.96 13.07 -8.34
CA ALA A 322 -1.64 11.66 -8.45
C ALA A 322 -0.94 11.19 -7.17
N THR A 323 -1.45 10.14 -6.57
CA THR A 323 -0.97 9.66 -5.28
C THR A 323 -0.73 8.18 -5.37
N ASN A 324 0.46 7.75 -4.98
CA ASN A 324 0.74 6.32 -4.88
C ASN A 324 0.15 5.76 -3.58
N MET A 325 0.01 4.45 -3.51
CA MET A 325 -0.56 3.78 -2.35
C MET A 325 0.17 2.47 -2.07
N TRP A 326 0.09 2.04 -0.83
CA TRP A 326 0.21 0.66 -0.42
C TRP A 326 -1.20 0.12 -0.17
N ILE A 327 -1.47 -1.08 -0.61
CA ILE A 327 -2.74 -1.72 -0.33
C ILE A 327 -2.51 -3.10 0.29
N TRP A 328 -3.06 -3.29 1.50
CA TRP A 328 -3.16 -4.59 2.12
C TRP A 328 -4.38 -5.30 1.56
N SER A 329 -4.13 -6.48 1.02
CA SER A 329 -5.14 -7.32 0.41
C SER A 329 -5.14 -8.70 1.04
N LEU A 330 -6.18 -9.45 0.79
CA LEU A 330 -6.30 -10.85 1.18
C LEU A 330 -6.37 -11.72 -0.08
N GLY A 331 -5.57 -12.76 -0.12
CA GLY A 331 -5.52 -13.69 -1.24
C GLY A 331 -5.83 -15.12 -0.82
N MET A 332 -6.10 -15.96 -1.83
CA MET A 332 -6.36 -17.39 -1.67
C MET A 332 -5.26 -18.18 -2.38
N ASN A 333 -4.74 -19.19 -1.70
CA ASN A 333 -3.79 -20.12 -2.28
C ASN A 333 -4.45 -20.93 -3.41
N ALA A 334 -3.88 -20.88 -4.60
CA ALA A 334 -4.41 -21.62 -5.75
C ALA A 334 -4.45 -23.14 -5.53
N ARG A 335 -3.67 -23.64 -4.57
CA ARG A 335 -3.59 -25.07 -4.21
C ARG A 335 -4.39 -25.42 -2.96
N SER A 336 -5.17 -24.49 -2.41
CA SER A 336 -6.03 -24.81 -1.28
C SER A 336 -7.02 -25.91 -1.63
N GLY A 337 -7.13 -26.89 -0.76
CA GLY A 337 -8.17 -27.93 -0.84
C GLY A 337 -9.49 -27.52 -0.20
N ARG A 338 -9.58 -26.28 0.30
CA ARG A 338 -10.73 -25.75 1.04
C ARG A 338 -11.17 -24.39 0.51
N LYS A 339 -11.18 -24.25 -0.82
CA LYS A 339 -11.42 -22.95 -1.47
C LYS A 339 -12.80 -22.38 -1.18
N SER A 340 -13.83 -23.21 -1.09
CA SER A 340 -15.19 -22.75 -0.79
C SER A 340 -15.26 -22.12 0.61
N ALA A 341 -14.65 -22.74 1.61
CA ALA A 341 -14.56 -22.19 2.96
C ALA A 341 -13.66 -20.95 3.01
N ALA A 342 -12.53 -20.99 2.30
CA ALA A 342 -11.62 -19.85 2.19
C ALA A 342 -12.32 -18.63 1.57
N TRP A 343 -13.18 -18.85 0.56
CA TRP A 343 -13.93 -17.77 -0.05
C TRP A 343 -14.95 -17.15 0.91
N LEU A 344 -15.62 -17.95 1.73
CA LEU A 344 -16.51 -17.42 2.77
C LEU A 344 -15.74 -16.54 3.75
N PHE A 345 -14.53 -16.93 4.12
CA PHE A 345 -13.68 -16.12 4.98
C PHE A 345 -13.28 -14.79 4.31
N LEU A 346 -12.80 -14.84 3.07
CA LEU A 346 -12.41 -13.63 2.32
C LEU A 346 -13.62 -12.69 2.12
N GLN A 347 -14.77 -13.27 1.79
CA GLN A 347 -16.01 -12.52 1.61
C GLN A 347 -16.42 -11.80 2.90
N TRP A 348 -16.36 -12.47 4.04
CA TRP A 348 -16.65 -11.86 5.33
C TRP A 348 -15.62 -10.80 5.74
N ALA A 349 -14.33 -11.11 5.61
CA ALA A 349 -13.26 -10.21 6.01
C ALA A 349 -13.22 -8.91 5.21
N THR A 350 -13.69 -8.94 3.96
CA THR A 350 -13.82 -7.78 3.09
C THR A 350 -15.26 -7.26 2.99
N GLY A 351 -16.15 -7.83 3.79
CA GLY A 351 -17.56 -7.43 3.86
C GLY A 351 -17.78 -6.14 4.63
N LYS A 352 -18.94 -5.53 4.41
CA LYS A 352 -19.33 -4.25 5.02
C LYS A 352 -19.33 -4.31 6.56
N GLU A 353 -19.84 -5.40 7.13
CA GLU A 353 -20.00 -5.57 8.58
C GLU A 353 -18.65 -5.55 9.31
N HIS A 354 -17.72 -6.42 8.90
CA HIS A 354 -16.41 -6.50 9.53
C HIS A 354 -15.58 -5.22 9.29
N LEU A 355 -15.58 -4.70 8.08
CA LEU A 355 -14.80 -3.49 7.76
C LEU A 355 -15.33 -2.26 8.51
N ARG A 356 -16.66 -2.13 8.65
CA ARG A 356 -17.25 -1.07 9.46
C ARG A 356 -16.85 -1.20 10.93
N LYS A 357 -16.98 -2.38 11.49
CA LYS A 357 -16.62 -2.64 12.90
C LYS A 357 -15.14 -2.35 13.15
N GLY A 358 -14.28 -2.80 12.27
CA GLY A 358 -12.84 -2.51 12.35
C GLY A 358 -12.52 -1.02 12.26
N ALA A 359 -13.16 -0.29 11.36
CA ALA A 359 -12.94 1.14 11.18
C ALA A 359 -13.47 1.98 12.35
N VAL A 360 -14.64 1.62 12.89
CA VAL A 360 -15.31 2.38 13.96
C VAL A 360 -14.76 2.05 15.33
N THR A 361 -14.52 0.77 15.63
CA THR A 361 -14.14 0.31 16.99
C THR A 361 -12.67 -0.06 17.14
N HIS A 362 -11.95 -0.19 16.07
CA HIS A 362 -10.52 -0.52 16.03
C HIS A 362 -9.75 0.48 15.17
N ASN A 363 -8.52 0.14 14.82
CA ASN A 363 -7.66 0.99 13.98
C ASN A 363 -7.55 0.45 12.53
N HIS A 364 -8.61 -0.18 12.03
CA HIS A 364 -8.72 -0.59 10.64
C HIS A 364 -9.27 0.60 9.83
N ILE A 365 -8.49 1.65 9.75
CA ILE A 365 -8.82 2.87 9.03
C ILE A 365 -8.47 2.72 7.54
N ASP A 366 -8.80 3.74 6.76
CA ASP A 366 -8.71 3.75 5.30
C ASP A 366 -9.59 2.66 4.70
N PRO A 367 -10.92 2.84 4.83
CA PRO A 367 -11.88 1.89 4.30
C PRO A 367 -11.77 1.74 2.80
N VAL A 368 -11.77 0.50 2.34
CA VAL A 368 -11.80 0.19 0.90
C VAL A 368 -13.21 0.27 0.30
N ARG A 369 -14.23 0.46 1.16
CA ARG A 369 -15.64 0.54 0.77
C ARG A 369 -16.22 1.92 1.02
N ARG A 370 -17.00 2.43 0.06
CA ARG A 370 -17.68 3.72 0.18
C ARG A 370 -18.63 3.77 1.37
N SER A 371 -19.41 2.71 1.60
CA SER A 371 -20.36 2.64 2.71
C SER A 371 -19.68 2.81 4.07
N VAL A 372 -18.43 2.37 4.20
CA VAL A 372 -17.67 2.50 5.45
C VAL A 372 -17.03 3.89 5.56
N SER A 373 -16.39 4.39 4.51
CA SER A 373 -15.80 5.74 4.54
C SER A 373 -16.82 6.85 4.73
N GLN A 374 -18.07 6.62 4.33
CA GLN A 374 -19.19 7.55 4.47
C GLN A 374 -20.04 7.29 5.72
N ASP A 375 -19.71 6.26 6.50
CA ASP A 375 -20.42 5.95 7.73
C ASP A 375 -20.30 7.09 8.74
N GLY A 376 -21.43 7.47 9.37
CA GLY A 376 -21.48 8.59 10.30
C GLY A 376 -20.58 8.40 11.52
N ALA A 377 -20.54 7.20 12.08
CA ALA A 377 -19.71 6.91 13.25
C ALA A 377 -18.21 6.94 12.90
N TYR A 378 -17.84 6.45 11.72
CA TYR A 378 -16.46 6.54 11.22
C TYR A 378 -16.05 8.00 11.01
N LYS A 379 -16.88 8.80 10.36
CA LYS A 379 -16.61 10.24 10.15
C LYS A 379 -16.49 10.98 11.48
N ASP A 380 -17.35 10.69 12.45
CA ASP A 380 -17.27 11.32 13.76
C ASP A 380 -15.96 10.99 14.46
N LYS A 381 -15.52 9.73 14.38
CA LYS A 381 -14.22 9.31 14.91
C LYS A 381 -13.05 10.06 14.26
N MET A 382 -13.03 10.16 12.94
CA MET A 382 -11.92 10.74 12.20
C MET A 382 -11.93 12.28 12.17
N ARG A 383 -13.06 12.91 12.49
CA ARG A 383 -13.21 14.37 12.51
C ARG A 383 -12.32 15.03 13.57
N HIS A 384 -11.87 14.29 14.56
CA HIS A 384 -10.94 14.78 15.57
C HIS A 384 -9.50 14.95 15.06
N LEU A 385 -9.20 14.41 13.88
CA LEU A 385 -7.90 14.54 13.24
C LEU A 385 -7.96 15.66 12.20
N PRO A 386 -7.35 16.84 12.47
CA PRO A 386 -7.46 17.98 11.55
C PRO A 386 -6.97 17.63 10.15
N GLY A 387 -7.80 17.91 9.15
CA GLY A 387 -7.49 17.69 7.74
C GLY A 387 -7.54 16.24 7.25
N PHE A 388 -7.80 15.25 8.11
CA PHE A 388 -7.79 13.85 7.69
C PHE A 388 -8.89 13.54 6.67
N LEU A 389 -10.15 13.82 7.00
CA LEU A 389 -11.27 13.54 6.11
C LEU A 389 -11.18 14.34 4.80
N GLU A 390 -10.83 15.62 4.88
CA GLU A 390 -10.67 16.49 3.72
C GLU A 390 -9.55 16.00 2.80
N THR A 391 -8.43 15.56 3.37
CA THR A 391 -7.32 14.99 2.62
C THR A 391 -7.74 13.68 1.95
N PHE A 392 -8.38 12.78 2.69
CA PHE A 392 -8.90 11.52 2.15
C PHE A 392 -9.83 11.77 0.96
N GLU A 393 -10.83 12.62 1.12
CA GLU A 393 -11.80 12.94 0.06
C GLU A 393 -11.13 13.57 -1.16
N THR A 394 -10.10 14.39 -0.94
CA THR A 394 -9.35 15.04 -2.02
C THR A 394 -8.53 14.05 -2.84
N VAL A 395 -7.90 13.05 -2.21
CA VAL A 395 -6.95 12.17 -2.91
C VAL A 395 -7.49 10.80 -3.29
N VAL A 396 -8.57 10.32 -2.66
CA VAL A 396 -9.05 8.93 -2.85
C VAL A 396 -9.31 8.58 -4.32
N GLY A 397 -9.90 9.48 -5.07
CA GLY A 397 -10.19 9.25 -6.50
C GLY A 397 -8.97 9.33 -7.41
N GLN A 398 -7.87 9.88 -6.92
CA GLN A 398 -6.61 10.04 -7.66
C GLN A 398 -5.50 9.13 -7.12
N THR A 399 -5.81 8.35 -6.09
CA THR A 399 -4.88 7.38 -5.51
C THR A 399 -4.96 6.07 -6.28
N LYS A 400 -3.84 5.64 -6.82
CA LYS A 400 -3.69 4.36 -7.52
C LYS A 400 -2.23 3.93 -7.44
N ILE A 401 -1.94 2.71 -7.85
CA ILE A 401 -0.56 2.26 -7.99
C ILE A 401 0.08 3.01 -9.17
N GLN A 402 1.16 3.74 -8.89
CA GLN A 402 1.89 4.56 -9.87
C GLN A 402 3.06 3.81 -10.51
N PHE A 403 3.26 2.56 -10.16
CA PHE A 403 4.29 1.71 -10.75
C PHE A 403 3.74 0.88 -11.91
N THR A 404 4.63 0.50 -12.80
CA THR A 404 4.33 -0.44 -13.89
C THR A 404 4.41 -1.88 -13.37
N PRO A 405 3.36 -2.69 -13.56
CA PRO A 405 3.36 -4.07 -13.08
C PRO A 405 4.43 -4.93 -13.78
N GLN A 406 5.29 -5.55 -12.98
CA GLN A 406 6.32 -6.47 -13.46
C GLN A 406 6.89 -7.29 -12.30
N ALA A 407 7.41 -8.49 -12.60
CA ALA A 407 7.78 -9.48 -11.58
C ALA A 407 9.01 -9.09 -10.74
N GLN A 408 9.84 -8.16 -11.23
CA GLN A 408 11.08 -7.74 -10.57
C GLN A 408 10.91 -6.47 -9.73
N PHE A 409 9.69 -6.12 -9.37
CA PHE A 409 9.38 -4.87 -8.66
C PHE A 409 10.25 -4.66 -7.42
N PHE A 410 10.40 -5.68 -6.58
CA PHE A 410 11.12 -5.56 -5.32
C PHE A 410 12.62 -5.34 -5.54
N ASP A 411 13.22 -6.08 -6.48
CA ASP A 411 14.64 -5.91 -6.84
C ASP A 411 14.87 -4.55 -7.50
N ALA A 412 14.00 -4.16 -8.42
CA ALA A 412 14.10 -2.89 -9.14
C ALA A 412 14.01 -1.69 -8.19
N THR A 413 13.04 -1.69 -7.27
CA THR A 413 12.87 -0.60 -6.32
C THR A 413 13.93 -0.59 -5.23
N THR A 414 14.46 -1.74 -4.84
CA THR A 414 15.63 -1.81 -3.93
C THR A 414 16.86 -1.19 -4.59
N SER A 415 17.13 -1.50 -5.86
CA SER A 415 18.21 -0.88 -6.63
C SER A 415 18.00 0.63 -6.79
N TRP A 416 16.76 1.06 -7.00
CA TRP A 416 16.42 2.48 -7.08
C TRP A 416 16.67 3.20 -5.75
N ALA A 417 16.30 2.59 -4.63
CA ALA A 417 16.61 3.13 -3.30
C ALA A 417 18.11 3.28 -3.07
N ALA A 418 18.92 2.29 -3.49
CA ALA A 418 20.39 2.39 -3.43
C ALA A 418 20.91 3.56 -4.29
N ALA A 419 20.36 3.77 -5.48
CA ALA A 419 20.70 4.91 -6.32
C ALA A 419 20.39 6.25 -5.65
N LEU A 420 19.24 6.36 -4.97
CA LEU A 420 18.89 7.56 -4.21
C LEU A 420 19.91 7.84 -3.09
N GLN A 421 20.36 6.79 -2.39
CA GLN A 421 21.38 6.95 -1.35
C GLN A 421 22.70 7.46 -1.91
N GLU A 422 23.15 6.97 -3.07
CA GLU A 422 24.36 7.43 -3.73
C GLU A 422 24.24 8.91 -4.15
N ILE A 423 23.11 9.31 -4.70
CA ILE A 423 22.85 10.70 -5.09
C ILE A 423 22.80 11.60 -3.86
N TYR A 424 22.13 11.18 -2.80
CA TYR A 424 22.13 11.87 -1.51
C TYR A 424 23.55 12.06 -0.97
N GLY A 425 24.40 11.04 -1.13
CA GLY A 425 25.80 11.06 -0.69
C GLY A 425 26.73 11.94 -1.56
N GLY A 426 26.22 12.52 -2.64
CA GLY A 426 26.98 13.45 -3.49
C GLY A 426 27.41 12.88 -4.84
N SER A 427 27.07 11.65 -5.17
CA SER A 427 27.34 11.09 -6.50
C SER A 427 26.53 11.80 -7.58
N ASN A 428 27.06 11.84 -8.80
CA ASN A 428 26.41 12.48 -9.95
C ASN A 428 25.09 11.78 -10.29
N ALA A 429 23.99 12.49 -10.22
CA ALA A 429 22.67 11.91 -10.42
C ALA A 429 22.47 11.31 -11.81
N ARG A 430 22.97 11.98 -12.86
CA ARG A 430 22.88 11.47 -14.23
C ARG A 430 23.62 10.15 -14.39
N SER A 431 24.85 10.07 -13.90
CA SER A 431 25.65 8.85 -13.98
C SER A 431 25.03 7.70 -13.20
N VAL A 432 24.56 7.97 -11.98
CA VAL A 432 23.91 6.96 -11.13
C VAL A 432 22.62 6.44 -11.76
N LEU A 433 21.76 7.33 -12.25
CA LEU A 433 20.48 6.95 -12.84
C LEU A 433 20.63 6.29 -14.21
N ASN A 434 21.61 6.68 -15.01
CA ASN A 434 21.96 5.97 -16.26
C ASN A 434 22.43 4.54 -15.95
N GLY A 435 23.27 4.37 -14.93
CA GLY A 435 23.72 3.05 -14.48
C GLY A 435 22.56 2.18 -13.98
N LEU A 436 21.64 2.77 -13.22
CA LEU A 436 20.43 2.08 -12.77
C LEU A 436 19.56 1.64 -13.95
N ALA A 437 19.32 2.53 -14.91
CA ALA A 437 18.51 2.21 -16.09
C ALA A 437 19.14 1.08 -16.92
N ASP A 438 20.46 1.11 -17.12
CA ASP A 438 21.17 0.06 -17.84
C ASP A 438 21.07 -1.30 -17.13
N ASP A 439 21.23 -1.32 -15.82
CA ASP A 439 21.09 -2.51 -15.01
C ASP A 439 19.65 -3.08 -15.07
N LEU A 440 18.64 -2.22 -14.90
CA LEU A 440 17.24 -2.64 -14.94
C LEU A 440 16.81 -3.12 -16.33
N ARG A 441 17.34 -2.52 -17.39
CA ARG A 441 17.01 -2.93 -18.77
C ARG A 441 17.36 -4.38 -19.04
N SER A 442 18.39 -4.91 -18.39
CA SER A 442 18.80 -6.31 -18.52
C SER A 442 18.06 -7.27 -17.58
N ARG A 443 17.43 -6.77 -16.51
CA ARG A 443 16.79 -7.59 -15.48
C ARG A 443 15.28 -7.59 -15.53
N VAL A 444 14.66 -6.55 -16.05
CA VAL A 444 13.22 -6.38 -16.06
C VAL A 444 12.67 -6.74 -17.44
N SER A 445 11.75 -7.69 -17.49
CA SER A 445 11.10 -8.16 -18.72
C SER A 445 9.58 -8.10 -18.60
#